data_6833b37b19ed9dec60cb22d332615750
#
_entry.id   6833b37b19ed9dec60cb22d332615750
#
_cell.length_a   1.000
_cell.length_b   1.000
_cell.length_c   1.000
_cell.angle_alpha   90.00
_cell.angle_beta   90.00
_cell.angle_gamma   90.00
#
_symmetry.space_group_name_H-M   'P 1'
#
loop_
_entity.id
_entity.type
_entity.pdbx_description
1 polymer ?
#
loop_
_entity_poly.entity_id
_entity_poly.type
_entity_poly.pdbx_seq_one_letter_code
_entity_poly.pdbx_strand_id
1 'polypeptide(L)'
;MRVHALIPAVLGVAAAALGTPSLAAESDYLGLLRARDLTTFGFLRLDMRPAHAVHSAPGTWAIETELAHQNTWALSSGTRDYLDHLPGRRVLGREEAAAIKALPGENYLFDMELAELDVTLHYKFSGHWGAYLVMSAVNYSGGFLDGTIEAFHDTMGFDNNGRPAISRNDINLIADLKSADLEFLDAPNDGGMLDPTIGIRYSGPQQVQGWNLVLEAAVKVPLRGRKDFLSTGHTDVGLQATLQRFGDRHAWYLSASGVHYDGKNALTPTDARIVPTLLAGYERKMSARTHLVLQAYVSDSVYSEKDTELNELLDTKLQLSLGFYRRYGRGVLSFAITENLQNFNNTPDVGMQLGWAYSPAFANTSD
;
A
#
# COMPACT_ATOMS: atom_id res chain seq x y z
N MET A 1 -9.31 9.59 18.96
CA MET A 1 -8.15 8.70 19.10
C MET A 1 -8.62 7.38 19.69
N ARG A 2 -9.04 6.43 18.84
CA ARG A 2 -9.54 5.10 19.26
C ARG A 2 -8.56 4.00 18.85
N VAL A 3 -7.33 4.06 19.37
CA VAL A 3 -6.26 3.07 19.12
C VAL A 3 -6.41 1.81 20.00
N HIS A 4 -7.46 1.70 20.82
CA HIS A 4 -7.50 0.74 21.93
C HIS A 4 -7.79 -0.73 21.56
N ALA A 5 -8.22 -1.06 20.35
CA ALA A 5 -8.60 -2.44 20.02
C ALA A 5 -7.54 -3.25 19.23
N LEU A 6 -6.55 -2.60 18.61
CA LEU A 6 -5.58 -3.27 17.72
C LEU A 6 -4.23 -3.60 18.37
N ILE A 7 -3.93 -2.99 19.52
CA ILE A 7 -2.70 -3.25 20.27
C ILE A 7 -2.52 -4.75 20.66
N PRO A 8 -3.58 -5.54 21.00
CA PRO A 8 -3.39 -6.94 21.38
C PRO A 8 -2.95 -7.84 20.23
N ALA A 9 -3.38 -7.62 19.01
CA ALA A 9 -3.03 -8.48 17.88
C ALA A 9 -1.57 -8.26 17.43
N VAL A 10 -1.10 -7.01 17.42
CA VAL A 10 0.30 -6.65 17.09
C VAL A 10 1.25 -7.10 18.23
N LEU A 11 0.83 -6.98 19.48
CA LEU A 11 1.61 -7.45 20.64
C LEU A 11 1.67 -8.99 20.75
N GLY A 12 0.67 -9.72 20.27
CA GLY A 12 0.68 -11.17 20.20
C GLY A 12 1.76 -11.74 19.26
N VAL A 13 2.03 -11.05 18.15
CA VAL A 13 3.11 -11.40 17.22
C VAL A 13 4.50 -11.08 17.82
N ALA A 14 4.61 -10.01 18.59
CA ALA A 14 5.87 -9.62 19.25
C ALA A 14 6.26 -10.57 20.41
N ALA A 15 5.29 -11.13 21.13
CA ALA A 15 5.56 -12.02 22.27
C ALA A 15 6.12 -13.38 21.85
N ALA A 16 5.82 -13.88 20.65
CA ALA A 16 6.37 -15.13 20.12
C ALA A 16 7.86 -15.03 19.71
N ALA A 17 8.42 -13.81 19.65
CA ALA A 17 9.79 -13.56 19.18
C ALA A 17 10.88 -13.71 20.25
N LEU A 18 10.59 -14.19 21.46
CA LEU A 18 11.53 -14.28 22.59
C LEU A 18 12.44 -15.51 22.60
N GLY A 19 12.54 -16.27 21.49
CA GLY A 19 13.51 -17.35 21.34
C GLY A 19 14.97 -16.86 21.39
N THR A 20 15.90 -17.76 21.77
CA THR A 20 17.35 -17.50 21.81
C THR A 20 17.85 -16.98 20.44
N PRO A 21 18.64 -15.89 20.39
CA PRO A 21 19.14 -15.37 19.13
C PRO A 21 20.14 -16.33 18.54
N SER A 22 19.85 -16.87 17.37
CA SER A 22 20.86 -17.39 16.46
C SER A 22 21.41 -16.22 15.66
N LEU A 23 22.74 -16.20 15.42
CA LEU A 23 23.44 -15.15 14.69
C LEU A 23 23.37 -15.40 13.16
N ALA A 24 22.17 -15.57 12.60
CA ALA A 24 22.03 -15.57 11.15
C ALA A 24 22.34 -14.16 10.61
N ALA A 25 23.06 -14.10 9.49
CA ALA A 25 23.41 -12.83 8.89
C ALA A 25 22.18 -12.15 8.29
N GLU A 26 22.09 -10.84 8.43
CA GLU A 26 21.07 -10.00 7.77
C GLU A 26 20.96 -10.29 6.27
N SER A 27 22.12 -10.55 5.61
CA SER A 27 22.24 -10.88 4.19
C SER A 27 21.49 -12.14 3.74
N ASP A 28 21.08 -12.98 4.69
CA ASP A 28 20.35 -14.21 4.40
C ASP A 28 18.87 -14.00 4.16
N TYR A 29 18.32 -12.86 4.55
CA TYR A 29 16.91 -12.53 4.47
C TYR A 29 16.64 -11.47 3.39
N LEU A 30 15.41 -11.44 2.87
CA LEU A 30 15.04 -10.59 1.75
C LEU A 30 14.14 -9.42 2.18
N GLY A 31 13.64 -9.47 3.42
CA GLY A 31 12.86 -8.38 4.00
C GLY A 31 11.36 -8.49 3.75
N LEU A 32 10.68 -7.38 4.01
CA LEU A 32 9.25 -7.27 3.86
C LEU A 32 8.84 -7.07 2.39
N LEU A 33 7.63 -7.50 2.05
CA LEU A 33 6.99 -7.20 0.77
C LEU A 33 6.78 -5.69 0.63
N ARG A 34 6.89 -5.17 -0.58
CA ARG A 34 6.71 -3.74 -0.89
C ARG A 34 5.23 -3.34 -0.98
N ALA A 35 4.38 -3.91 -0.13
CA ALA A 35 2.97 -3.56 -0.08
C ALA A 35 2.79 -2.06 0.18
N ARG A 36 1.82 -1.47 -0.48
CA ARG A 36 1.44 -0.07 -0.41
C ARG A 36 -0.05 0.11 -0.62
N ASP A 37 -0.53 1.29 -0.30
CA ASP A 37 -1.92 1.66 -0.50
C ASP A 37 -2.10 2.29 -1.90
N LEU A 38 -2.73 1.54 -2.82
CA LEU A 38 -3.13 2.04 -4.14
C LEU A 38 -4.63 2.38 -4.19
N THR A 39 -5.28 2.62 -3.04
CA THR A 39 -6.64 3.14 -3.06
C THR A 39 -6.69 4.49 -3.75
N THR A 40 -7.81 4.77 -4.38
CA THR A 40 -8.12 6.07 -4.98
C THR A 40 -7.87 7.25 -4.03
N PHE A 41 -7.95 7.01 -2.73
CA PHE A 41 -7.79 8.03 -1.70
C PHE A 41 -6.34 8.41 -1.43
N GLY A 42 -5.41 7.45 -1.50
CA GLY A 42 -4.07 7.58 -0.95
C GLY A 42 -2.92 7.45 -1.95
N PHE A 43 -3.10 6.83 -3.12
CA PHE A 43 -2.01 6.43 -4.01
C PHE A 43 -1.13 7.58 -4.54
N LEU A 44 -1.65 8.81 -4.60
CA LEU A 44 -0.88 10.00 -5.00
C LEU A 44 0.01 10.56 -3.88
N ARG A 45 -0.13 10.05 -2.66
CA ARG A 45 0.62 10.51 -1.51
C ARG A 45 1.86 9.66 -1.27
N LEU A 46 2.81 10.21 -0.52
CA LEU A 46 3.97 9.44 -0.10
C LEU A 46 3.52 8.29 0.82
N ASP A 47 3.84 7.06 0.44
CA ASP A 47 3.78 5.91 1.33
C ASP A 47 5.20 5.44 1.66
N MET A 48 5.53 5.37 2.97
CA MET A 48 6.81 4.85 3.43
C MET A 48 6.81 3.34 3.24
N ARG A 49 7.46 2.89 2.16
CA ARG A 49 7.53 1.46 1.84
C ARG A 49 8.25 0.70 2.95
N PRO A 50 7.85 -0.55 3.20
CA PRO A 50 8.52 -1.40 4.17
C PRO A 50 10.02 -1.44 3.90
N ALA A 51 10.82 -1.26 4.97
CA ALA A 51 12.27 -1.34 4.86
C ALA A 51 12.65 -2.70 4.30
N HIS A 52 13.28 -2.68 3.15
CA HIS A 52 13.65 -3.87 2.42
C HIS A 52 15.16 -4.00 2.46
N ALA A 53 15.62 -5.20 2.73
CA ALA A 53 17.04 -5.52 2.62
C ALA A 53 17.45 -5.71 1.15
N VAL A 54 17.39 -4.66 0.33
CA VAL A 54 18.18 -4.68 -0.90
C VAL A 54 19.63 -4.55 -0.46
N HIS A 55 20.26 -5.70 -0.27
CA HIS A 55 21.67 -5.76 0.13
C HIS A 55 22.53 -5.24 -1.01
N SER A 56 23.12 -4.09 -0.82
CA SER A 56 24.16 -3.57 -1.69
C SER A 56 25.44 -3.37 -0.89
N ALA A 57 26.57 -3.73 -1.46
CA ALA A 57 27.87 -3.41 -0.88
C ALA A 57 28.12 -1.90 -1.00
N PRO A 58 28.93 -1.29 -0.10
CA PRO A 58 29.31 0.10 -0.23
C PRO A 58 29.91 0.39 -1.62
N GLY A 59 29.50 1.52 -2.23
CA GLY A 59 29.93 1.92 -3.58
C GLY A 59 29.17 1.21 -4.71
N THR A 60 28.10 0.45 -4.42
CA THR A 60 27.35 -0.28 -5.46
C THR A 60 25.91 0.21 -5.60
N TRP A 61 25.36 -0.02 -6.79
CA TRP A 61 23.97 0.22 -7.13
C TRP A 61 23.17 -1.07 -7.08
N ALA A 62 21.89 -0.95 -6.72
CA ALA A 62 20.89 -1.98 -6.91
C ALA A 62 19.67 -1.37 -7.57
N ILE A 63 18.90 -2.18 -8.28
CA ILE A 63 17.67 -1.79 -8.92
C ILE A 63 16.55 -2.74 -8.50
N GLU A 64 15.38 -2.18 -8.30
CA GLU A 64 14.15 -2.91 -8.00
C GLU A 64 13.05 -2.41 -8.91
N THR A 65 12.29 -3.32 -9.50
CA THR A 65 11.10 -3.01 -10.28
C THR A 65 9.92 -3.75 -9.66
N GLU A 66 8.77 -3.11 -9.59
CA GLU A 66 7.58 -3.70 -9.03
C GLU A 66 6.34 -3.22 -9.76
N LEU A 67 5.53 -4.18 -10.22
CA LEU A 67 4.21 -3.95 -10.74
C LEU A 67 3.19 -4.33 -9.67
N ALA A 68 2.41 -3.37 -9.21
CA ALA A 68 1.29 -3.59 -8.31
C ALA A 68 -0.02 -3.31 -9.05
N HIS A 69 -1.04 -4.10 -8.75
CA HIS A 69 -2.38 -3.95 -9.29
C HIS A 69 -3.38 -4.13 -8.16
N GLN A 70 -4.28 -3.17 -7.98
CA GLN A 70 -5.27 -3.19 -6.90
C GLN A 70 -6.65 -2.80 -7.42
N ASN A 71 -7.67 -3.53 -6.94
CA ASN A 71 -9.07 -3.19 -7.10
C ASN A 71 -9.53 -2.34 -5.90
N THR A 72 -10.22 -1.24 -6.18
CA THR A 72 -10.91 -0.43 -5.18
C THR A 72 -12.41 -0.52 -5.44
N TRP A 73 -13.14 -1.01 -4.45
CA TRP A 73 -14.60 -0.98 -4.39
C TRP A 73 -15.00 -0.39 -3.03
N ALA A 74 -15.33 0.87 -3.01
CA ALA A 74 -15.63 1.58 -1.78
C ALA A 74 -16.83 2.50 -1.98
N LEU A 75 -17.83 2.42 -1.08
CA LEU A 75 -19.06 3.17 -1.22
C LEU A 75 -19.67 3.48 0.15
N SER A 76 -20.42 4.60 0.23
CA SER A 76 -21.21 4.93 1.41
C SER A 76 -22.39 3.97 1.56
N SER A 77 -22.90 3.85 2.78
CA SER A 77 -24.09 3.05 3.07
C SER A 77 -25.31 3.49 2.26
N GLY A 78 -25.51 4.82 2.10
CA GLY A 78 -26.58 5.36 1.27
C GLY A 78 -26.46 4.96 -0.20
N THR A 79 -25.24 5.00 -0.74
CA THR A 79 -24.97 4.54 -2.12
C THR A 79 -25.21 3.04 -2.26
N ARG A 80 -24.79 2.22 -1.29
CA ARG A 80 -25.05 0.78 -1.28
C ARG A 80 -26.56 0.50 -1.33
N ASP A 81 -27.34 1.12 -0.43
CA ASP A 81 -28.78 0.96 -0.40
C ASP A 81 -29.43 1.36 -1.73
N TYR A 82 -28.94 2.42 -2.36
CA TYR A 82 -29.42 2.84 -3.69
C TYR A 82 -29.12 1.76 -4.75
N LEU A 83 -27.89 1.25 -4.80
CA LEU A 83 -27.50 0.22 -5.78
C LEU A 83 -28.27 -1.09 -5.60
N ASP A 84 -28.52 -1.52 -4.37
CA ASP A 84 -29.26 -2.74 -4.06
C ASP A 84 -30.74 -2.69 -4.53
N HIS A 85 -31.28 -1.49 -4.75
CA HIS A 85 -32.62 -1.30 -5.28
C HIS A 85 -32.68 -1.15 -6.82
N LEU A 86 -31.52 -1.09 -7.49
CA LEU A 86 -31.48 -1.00 -8.95
C LEU A 86 -31.87 -2.35 -9.60
N PRO A 87 -32.74 -2.34 -10.63
CA PRO A 87 -33.13 -3.57 -11.32
C PRO A 87 -32.01 -4.03 -12.27
N GLY A 88 -31.30 -5.05 -11.87
CA GLY A 88 -30.30 -5.74 -12.70
C GLY A 88 -29.00 -4.95 -12.91
N ARG A 89 -28.05 -5.60 -13.57
CA ARG A 89 -26.73 -5.04 -13.85
C ARG A 89 -26.78 -4.02 -14.99
N ARG A 90 -26.11 -2.84 -14.79
CA ARG A 90 -26.10 -1.76 -15.78
C ARG A 90 -24.81 -0.94 -15.74
N VAL A 91 -24.49 -0.26 -16.83
CA VAL A 91 -23.51 0.83 -16.84
C VAL A 91 -24.10 2.02 -16.08
N LEU A 92 -23.35 2.60 -15.15
CA LEU A 92 -23.76 3.83 -14.49
C LEU A 92 -23.60 5.01 -15.46
N GLY A 93 -24.66 5.81 -15.54
CA GLY A 93 -24.67 7.05 -16.32
C GLY A 93 -24.73 8.28 -15.41
N ARG A 94 -24.84 9.45 -16.03
CA ARG A 94 -24.97 10.72 -15.31
C ARG A 94 -26.23 10.79 -14.46
N GLU A 95 -27.29 10.08 -14.84
CA GLU A 95 -28.54 10.06 -14.06
C GLU A 95 -28.33 9.34 -12.74
N GLU A 96 -27.67 8.17 -12.75
CA GLU A 96 -27.34 7.44 -11.53
C GLU A 96 -26.31 8.19 -10.68
N ALA A 97 -25.29 8.79 -11.29
CA ALA A 97 -24.33 9.62 -10.58
C ALA A 97 -25.00 10.81 -9.88
N ALA A 98 -25.90 11.50 -10.56
CA ALA A 98 -26.69 12.58 -9.96
C ALA A 98 -27.62 12.08 -8.85
N ALA A 99 -28.21 10.87 -9.01
CA ALA A 99 -29.05 10.27 -7.97
C ALA A 99 -28.25 9.93 -6.71
N ILE A 100 -27.04 9.36 -6.86
CA ILE A 100 -26.13 9.07 -5.73
C ILE A 100 -25.76 10.36 -5.00
N LYS A 101 -25.38 11.42 -5.72
CA LYS A 101 -25.04 12.73 -5.13
C LYS A 101 -26.24 13.44 -4.48
N ALA A 102 -27.46 13.11 -4.88
CA ALA A 102 -28.69 13.67 -4.32
C ALA A 102 -29.20 12.91 -3.08
N LEU A 103 -28.57 11.81 -2.69
CA LEU A 103 -28.92 11.08 -1.48
C LEU A 103 -28.67 11.93 -0.22
N PRO A 104 -29.43 11.73 0.86
CA PRO A 104 -29.22 12.47 2.10
C PRO A 104 -27.82 12.25 2.69
N GLY A 105 -27.17 13.33 3.11
CA GLY A 105 -25.82 13.29 3.71
C GLY A 105 -24.71 13.19 2.68
N GLU A 106 -23.53 12.83 3.13
CA GLU A 106 -22.36 12.60 2.27
C GLU A 106 -22.44 11.22 1.62
N ASN A 107 -22.17 11.14 0.31
CA ASN A 107 -22.23 9.90 -0.44
C ASN A 107 -21.06 9.77 -1.40
N TYR A 108 -20.62 8.53 -1.64
CA TYR A 108 -19.58 8.24 -2.61
C TYR A 108 -19.69 6.82 -3.16
N LEU A 109 -19.14 6.64 -4.35
CA LEU A 109 -18.84 5.36 -4.99
C LEU A 109 -17.47 5.49 -5.65
N PHE A 110 -16.51 4.69 -5.22
CA PHE A 110 -15.19 4.56 -5.84
C PHE A 110 -15.00 3.14 -6.31
N ASP A 111 -15.06 2.97 -7.61
CA ASP A 111 -14.93 1.71 -8.33
C ASP A 111 -13.88 1.91 -9.42
N MET A 112 -12.71 1.31 -9.24
CA MET A 112 -11.60 1.44 -10.17
C MET A 112 -10.50 0.44 -9.86
N GLU A 113 -9.80 -0.01 -10.88
CA GLU A 113 -8.53 -0.72 -10.73
C GLU A 113 -7.34 0.17 -11.10
N LEU A 114 -6.32 0.16 -10.25
CA LEU A 114 -5.06 0.85 -10.45
C LEU A 114 -3.93 -0.13 -10.67
N ALA A 115 -3.16 0.08 -11.73
CA ALA A 115 -1.87 -0.57 -11.93
C ALA A 115 -0.75 0.47 -11.78
N GLU A 116 0.24 0.20 -10.92
CA GLU A 116 1.40 1.06 -10.72
C GLU A 116 2.68 0.28 -10.95
N LEU A 117 3.53 0.80 -11.83
CA LEU A 117 4.89 0.31 -12.05
C LEU A 117 5.88 1.23 -11.35
N ASP A 118 6.67 0.65 -10.46
CA ASP A 118 7.77 1.33 -9.81
C ASP A 118 9.13 0.88 -10.32
N VAL A 119 10.03 1.82 -10.41
CA VAL A 119 11.47 1.58 -10.56
C VAL A 119 12.19 2.28 -9.42
N THR A 120 12.84 1.51 -8.55
CA THR A 120 13.63 2.04 -7.45
C THR A 120 15.11 1.81 -7.72
N LEU A 121 15.89 2.90 -7.71
CA LEU A 121 17.34 2.87 -7.77
C LEU A 121 17.88 3.07 -6.35
N HIS A 122 18.72 2.15 -5.91
CA HIS A 122 19.39 2.23 -4.62
C HIS A 122 20.89 2.44 -4.83
N TYR A 123 21.49 3.32 -4.02
CA TYR A 123 22.93 3.49 -3.95
C TYR A 123 23.40 3.45 -2.51
N LYS A 124 24.29 2.53 -2.18
CA LYS A 124 24.91 2.45 -0.86
C LYS A 124 26.27 3.15 -0.89
N PHE A 125 26.39 4.31 -0.27
CA PHE A 125 27.59 5.10 -0.30
C PHE A 125 28.54 4.83 0.89
N SER A 126 28.06 4.13 1.93
CA SER A 126 28.91 3.69 3.05
C SER A 126 28.42 2.38 3.65
N GLY A 127 29.11 1.86 4.67
CA GLY A 127 28.69 0.64 5.38
C GLY A 127 27.28 0.73 5.97
N HIS A 128 26.85 1.93 6.35
CA HIS A 128 25.59 2.16 7.05
C HIS A 128 24.58 3.02 6.29
N TRP A 129 25.05 3.81 5.32
CA TRP A 129 24.20 4.79 4.65
C TRP A 129 23.97 4.45 3.19
N GLY A 130 22.76 4.61 2.75
CA GLY A 130 22.34 4.55 1.37
C GLY A 130 21.28 5.58 1.04
N ALA A 131 21.09 5.83 -0.24
CA ALA A 131 20.02 6.66 -0.77
C ALA A 131 19.23 5.86 -1.80
N TYR A 132 18.01 6.28 -2.07
CA TYR A 132 17.18 5.70 -3.11
C TYR A 132 16.35 6.75 -3.84
N LEU A 133 16.01 6.45 -5.07
CA LEU A 133 15.08 7.19 -5.92
C LEU A 133 14.01 6.23 -6.40
N VAL A 134 12.73 6.57 -6.17
CA VAL A 134 11.58 5.85 -6.71
C VAL A 134 10.96 6.68 -7.81
N MET A 135 10.76 6.05 -8.96
CA MET A 135 10.02 6.58 -10.10
C MET A 135 8.83 5.66 -10.34
N SER A 136 7.64 6.22 -10.33
CA SER A 136 6.41 5.46 -10.47
C SER A 136 5.63 5.92 -11.70
N ALA A 137 4.91 4.99 -12.32
CA ALA A 137 3.95 5.27 -13.38
C ALA A 137 2.65 4.52 -13.08
N VAL A 138 1.51 5.18 -13.27
CA VAL A 138 0.18 4.64 -13.01
C VAL A 138 -0.62 4.50 -14.29
N ASN A 139 -1.48 3.48 -14.32
CA ASN A 139 -2.55 3.32 -15.30
C ASN A 139 -3.88 3.16 -14.57
N TYR A 140 -4.90 3.89 -15.05
CA TYR A 140 -6.26 3.80 -14.57
C TYR A 140 -7.05 2.86 -15.46
N SER A 141 -7.83 1.94 -14.90
CA SER A 141 -8.69 1.05 -15.67
C SER A 141 -9.89 0.60 -14.85
N GLY A 142 -10.94 0.15 -15.54
CA GLY A 142 -12.00 -0.63 -14.91
C GLY A 142 -11.55 -2.03 -14.55
N GLY A 143 -10.38 -2.45 -15.06
CA GLY A 143 -9.68 -3.66 -14.66
C GLY A 143 -10.25 -4.95 -15.21
N PHE A 144 -10.03 -6.05 -14.44
CA PHE A 144 -10.45 -7.41 -14.81
C PHE A 144 -10.81 -8.27 -13.58
N LEU A 145 -10.69 -7.73 -12.38
CA LEU A 145 -10.83 -8.50 -11.14
C LEU A 145 -12.28 -8.68 -10.67
N ASP A 146 -13.21 -7.81 -11.08
CA ASP A 146 -14.59 -7.82 -10.58
C ASP A 146 -15.26 -9.19 -10.63
N GLY A 147 -15.16 -9.87 -11.77
CA GLY A 147 -15.76 -11.20 -11.93
C GLY A 147 -15.13 -12.25 -11.02
N THR A 148 -13.83 -12.13 -10.74
CA THR A 148 -13.11 -13.03 -9.84
C THR A 148 -13.47 -12.76 -8.39
N ILE A 149 -13.58 -11.49 -8.02
CA ILE A 149 -13.95 -11.05 -6.66
C ILE A 149 -15.38 -11.47 -6.36
N GLU A 150 -16.34 -11.20 -7.25
CA GLU A 150 -17.73 -11.63 -7.09
C GLU A 150 -17.84 -13.16 -6.92
N ALA A 151 -17.14 -13.93 -7.76
CA ALA A 151 -17.14 -15.40 -7.67
C ALA A 151 -16.51 -15.91 -6.37
N PHE A 152 -15.48 -15.24 -5.85
CA PHE A 152 -14.88 -15.53 -4.57
C PHE A 152 -15.84 -15.24 -3.42
N HIS A 153 -16.48 -14.07 -3.42
CA HIS A 153 -17.47 -13.68 -2.41
C HIS A 153 -18.65 -14.65 -2.39
N ASP A 154 -19.21 -14.99 -3.55
CA ASP A 154 -20.30 -15.95 -3.67
C ASP A 154 -19.92 -17.34 -3.12
N THR A 155 -18.68 -17.78 -3.39
CA THR A 155 -18.17 -19.08 -2.92
C THR A 155 -17.98 -19.09 -1.40
N MET A 156 -17.50 -17.98 -0.83
CA MET A 156 -17.21 -17.86 0.60
C MET A 156 -18.43 -17.41 1.42
N GLY A 157 -19.53 -17.01 0.75
CA GLY A 157 -20.71 -16.49 1.41
C GLY A 157 -20.56 -15.05 1.92
N PHE A 158 -19.67 -14.27 1.28
CA PHE A 158 -19.52 -12.83 1.55
C PHE A 158 -20.50 -12.01 0.73
N ASP A 159 -20.84 -10.83 1.23
CA ASP A 159 -21.67 -9.86 0.51
C ASP A 159 -20.84 -9.18 -0.61
N ASN A 160 -21.43 -9.02 -1.78
CA ASN A 160 -20.84 -8.31 -2.91
C ASN A 160 -21.04 -6.77 -2.85
N ASN A 161 -21.65 -6.25 -1.79
CA ASN A 161 -21.79 -4.82 -1.49
C ASN A 161 -22.23 -3.98 -2.70
N GLY A 162 -23.35 -4.36 -3.36
CA GLY A 162 -23.91 -3.63 -4.49
C GLY A 162 -23.19 -3.84 -5.85
N ARG A 163 -22.01 -4.52 -5.93
CA ARG A 163 -21.32 -4.81 -7.19
C ARG A 163 -22.22 -5.42 -8.28
N PRO A 164 -23.13 -6.37 -7.99
CA PRO A 164 -23.97 -6.96 -9.01
C PRO A 164 -24.92 -5.99 -9.72
N ALA A 165 -25.13 -4.80 -9.18
CA ALA A 165 -26.00 -3.78 -9.78
C ALA A 165 -25.34 -3.01 -10.93
N ILE A 166 -24.00 -2.96 -10.98
CA ILE A 166 -23.28 -2.21 -12.01
C ILE A 166 -22.41 -3.10 -12.90
N SER A 167 -22.08 -2.61 -14.08
CA SER A 167 -21.24 -3.31 -15.04
C SER A 167 -19.86 -3.56 -14.46
N ARG A 168 -19.31 -4.71 -14.78
CA ARG A 168 -17.95 -5.07 -14.42
C ARG A 168 -16.94 -4.31 -15.26
N ASN A 169 -15.78 -4.08 -14.67
CA ASN A 169 -14.61 -3.52 -15.35
C ASN A 169 -14.87 -2.08 -15.87
N ASP A 170 -15.72 -1.35 -15.20
CA ASP A 170 -15.96 0.07 -15.43
C ASP A 170 -15.22 0.95 -14.41
N ILE A 171 -15.14 2.25 -14.68
CA ILE A 171 -14.62 3.24 -13.72
C ILE A 171 -15.78 4.12 -13.27
N ASN A 172 -15.98 4.21 -11.96
CA ASN A 172 -16.99 5.05 -11.34
C ASN A 172 -16.40 5.76 -10.12
N LEU A 173 -16.05 7.03 -10.27
CA LEU A 173 -15.55 7.86 -9.19
C LEU A 173 -16.56 8.97 -8.94
N ILE A 174 -17.48 8.73 -8.01
CA ILE A 174 -18.57 9.64 -7.68
C ILE A 174 -18.42 9.99 -6.21
N ALA A 175 -18.41 11.26 -5.86
CA ALA A 175 -18.40 11.72 -4.48
C ALA A 175 -19.13 13.05 -4.32
N ASP A 176 -19.90 13.14 -3.26
CA ASP A 176 -20.44 14.35 -2.67
C ASP A 176 -20.08 14.35 -1.18
N LEU A 177 -18.88 14.89 -0.87
CA LEU A 177 -18.31 14.97 0.47
C LEU A 177 -18.13 16.44 0.84
N LYS A 178 -18.02 16.75 2.13
CA LYS A 178 -17.72 18.12 2.60
C LYS A 178 -16.56 18.77 1.86
N SER A 179 -15.58 17.98 1.48
CA SER A 179 -14.31 18.45 0.94
C SER A 179 -14.11 18.11 -0.54
N ALA A 180 -14.96 17.29 -1.14
CA ALA A 180 -14.84 16.85 -2.52
C ALA A 180 -16.18 16.67 -3.22
N ASP A 181 -16.28 17.22 -4.42
CA ASP A 181 -17.36 16.97 -5.37
C ASP A 181 -16.70 16.40 -6.64
N LEU A 182 -16.92 15.10 -6.91
CA LEU A 182 -16.33 14.37 -8.00
C LEU A 182 -17.37 13.64 -8.83
N GLU A 183 -17.15 13.58 -10.14
CA GLU A 183 -17.92 12.75 -11.05
C GLU A 183 -17.06 12.36 -12.25
N PHE A 184 -16.52 11.14 -12.20
CA PHE A 184 -15.83 10.51 -13.32
C PHE A 184 -16.47 9.16 -13.57
N LEU A 185 -17.02 8.98 -14.76
CA LEU A 185 -17.58 7.71 -15.25
C LEU A 185 -16.65 7.06 -16.27
N ASP A 186 -15.39 7.47 -16.26
CA ASP A 186 -14.28 6.97 -17.07
C ASP A 186 -12.96 7.38 -16.40
N ALA A 187 -11.83 6.92 -16.94
CA ALA A 187 -10.51 7.28 -16.43
C ALA A 187 -10.31 8.80 -16.39
N PRO A 188 -9.78 9.36 -15.29
CA PRO A 188 -9.54 10.80 -15.19
C PRO A 188 -8.47 11.29 -16.17
N ASN A 189 -7.61 10.39 -16.66
CA ASN A 189 -6.61 10.60 -17.71
C ASN A 189 -6.06 9.24 -18.20
N ASP A 190 -5.17 9.28 -19.21
CA ASP A 190 -4.58 8.07 -19.82
C ASP A 190 -3.47 7.43 -18.95
N GLY A 191 -3.32 7.84 -17.69
CA GLY A 191 -2.22 7.43 -16.84
C GLY A 191 -0.93 8.21 -17.11
N GLY A 192 0.15 7.85 -16.43
CA GLY A 192 1.44 8.51 -16.61
C GLY A 192 2.36 8.41 -15.40
N MET A 193 3.46 9.20 -15.46
CA MET A 193 4.43 9.25 -14.37
C MET A 193 3.85 10.00 -13.16
N LEU A 194 4.01 9.42 -11.99
CA LEU A 194 3.73 10.05 -10.70
C LEU A 194 4.90 10.90 -10.22
N ASP A 195 4.69 11.62 -9.13
CA ASP A 195 5.74 12.38 -8.46
C ASP A 195 6.83 11.45 -7.91
N PRO A 196 8.12 11.70 -8.19
CA PRO A 196 9.21 10.86 -7.68
C PRO A 196 9.40 11.02 -6.18
N THR A 197 9.89 9.94 -5.55
CA THR A 197 10.29 9.94 -4.15
C THR A 197 11.80 9.75 -4.03
N ILE A 198 12.44 10.59 -3.23
CA ILE A 198 13.85 10.50 -2.88
C ILE A 198 13.94 10.18 -1.40
N GLY A 199 14.79 9.20 -1.04
CA GLY A 199 14.98 8.81 0.35
C GLY A 199 16.43 8.53 0.70
N ILE A 200 16.70 8.61 2.00
CA ILE A 200 17.96 8.23 2.63
C ILE A 200 17.67 7.17 3.68
N ARG A 201 18.55 6.18 3.76
CA ARG A 201 18.45 5.05 4.68
C ARG A 201 19.71 4.92 5.51
N TYR A 202 19.54 4.76 6.80
CA TYR A 202 20.58 4.34 7.73
C TYR A 202 20.28 2.91 8.20
N SER A 203 21.23 1.99 8.02
CA SER A 203 21.22 0.63 8.57
C SER A 203 22.46 0.43 9.43
N GLY A 204 22.28 0.51 10.74
CA GLY A 204 23.40 0.44 11.69
C GLY A 204 23.58 -0.96 12.28
N PRO A 205 24.78 -1.25 12.83
CA PRO A 205 25.05 -2.50 13.54
C PRO A 205 24.44 -2.51 14.96
N GLN A 206 23.61 -1.54 15.29
CA GLN A 206 23.08 -1.40 16.65
C GLN A 206 22.08 -2.52 16.96
N GLN A 207 22.59 -3.56 17.59
CA GLN A 207 21.76 -4.59 18.17
C GLN A 207 21.27 -4.14 19.55
N VAL A 208 20.02 -3.69 19.62
CA VAL A 208 19.32 -3.56 20.89
C VAL A 208 18.65 -4.90 21.18
N GLN A 209 19.18 -5.68 22.10
CA GLN A 209 18.65 -7.00 22.46
C GLN A 209 18.46 -7.97 21.27
N GLY A 210 19.38 -7.95 20.29
CA GLY A 210 19.31 -8.79 19.11
C GLY A 210 18.43 -8.25 17.98
N TRP A 211 17.97 -7.01 18.08
CA TRP A 211 17.26 -6.30 17.01
C TRP A 211 18.19 -5.32 16.28
N ASN A 212 18.17 -5.34 14.97
CA ASN A 212 18.81 -4.34 14.11
C ASN A 212 17.82 -3.22 13.83
N LEU A 213 18.33 -1.99 13.77
CA LEU A 213 17.54 -0.79 13.49
C LEU A 213 17.84 -0.26 12.09
N VAL A 214 16.79 -0.03 11.32
CA VAL A 214 16.84 0.73 10.07
C VAL A 214 16.04 2.01 10.24
N LEU A 215 16.63 3.15 9.87
CA LEU A 215 15.97 4.45 9.85
C LEU A 215 15.90 4.96 8.41
N GLU A 216 14.78 5.54 8.03
CA GLU A 216 14.57 6.11 6.71
C GLU A 216 13.91 7.47 6.81
N ALA A 217 14.31 8.36 5.92
CA ALA A 217 13.63 9.62 5.64
C ALA A 217 13.40 9.72 4.13
N ALA A 218 12.22 10.15 3.73
CA ALA A 218 11.86 10.29 2.32
C ALA A 218 11.08 11.56 2.07
N VAL A 219 11.19 12.05 0.84
CA VAL A 219 10.44 13.18 0.34
C VAL A 219 9.88 12.87 -1.05
N LYS A 220 8.58 13.09 -1.25
CA LYS A 220 7.94 13.10 -2.55
C LYS A 220 7.97 14.51 -3.11
N VAL A 221 8.47 14.66 -4.33
CA VAL A 221 8.68 15.96 -4.97
C VAL A 221 7.64 16.16 -6.06
N PRO A 222 6.72 17.14 -5.95
CA PRO A 222 5.71 17.38 -6.96
C PRO A 222 6.36 17.90 -8.25
N LEU A 223 6.13 17.19 -9.34
CA LEU A 223 6.57 17.61 -10.70
C LEU A 223 5.46 18.29 -11.50
N ARG A 224 4.20 18.17 -11.04
CA ARG A 224 3.01 18.63 -11.75
C ARG A 224 2.03 19.31 -10.80
N GLY A 225 1.05 20.00 -11.39
CA GLY A 225 -0.07 20.55 -10.65
C GLY A 225 -1.12 19.47 -10.30
N ARG A 226 -1.87 19.71 -9.23
CA ARG A 226 -2.92 18.80 -8.72
C ARG A 226 -4.06 18.44 -9.71
N LYS A 227 -4.19 19.18 -10.82
CA LYS A 227 -5.27 18.96 -11.79
C LYS A 227 -5.09 17.73 -12.67
N ASP A 228 -3.89 17.16 -12.68
CA ASP A 228 -3.55 16.09 -13.62
C ASP A 228 -3.88 14.69 -13.08
N PHE A 229 -4.34 14.56 -11.83
CA PHE A 229 -4.54 13.28 -11.13
C PHE A 229 -3.30 12.36 -11.13
N LEU A 230 -2.13 12.89 -11.48
CA LEU A 230 -0.83 12.23 -11.43
C LEU A 230 0.06 12.81 -10.34
N SER A 231 -0.40 13.86 -9.65
CA SER A 231 0.29 14.57 -8.59
C SER A 231 -0.70 15.20 -7.63
N THR A 232 -0.32 15.29 -6.36
CA THR A 232 -1.04 16.13 -5.40
C THR A 232 -0.71 17.61 -5.58
N GLY A 233 0.36 17.94 -6.31
CA GLY A 233 0.91 19.29 -6.41
C GLY A 233 1.62 19.76 -5.13
N HIS A 234 1.83 18.87 -4.16
CA HIS A 234 2.39 19.17 -2.84
C HIS A 234 3.51 18.20 -2.46
N THR A 235 4.42 18.68 -1.63
CA THR A 235 5.54 17.90 -1.09
C THR A 235 5.09 17.14 0.13
N ASP A 236 5.30 15.81 0.14
CA ASP A 236 5.10 14.99 1.33
C ASP A 236 6.46 14.60 1.91
N VAL A 237 6.55 14.51 3.23
CA VAL A 237 7.78 14.14 3.95
C VAL A 237 7.48 13.01 4.92
N GLY A 238 8.24 11.93 4.84
CA GLY A 238 8.07 10.74 5.67
C GLY A 238 9.32 10.38 6.47
N LEU A 239 9.09 9.83 7.66
CA LEU A 239 10.10 9.20 8.50
C LEU A 239 9.64 7.80 8.87
N GLN A 240 10.57 6.85 8.90
CA GLN A 240 10.32 5.46 9.26
C GLN A 240 11.44 4.89 10.12
N ALA A 241 11.05 4.08 11.10
CA ALA A 241 11.95 3.25 11.87
C ALA A 241 11.50 1.79 11.77
N THR A 242 12.42 0.88 11.44
CA THR A 242 12.15 -0.56 11.35
C THR A 242 13.11 -1.32 12.24
N LEU A 243 12.57 -2.16 13.12
CA LEU A 243 13.31 -3.13 13.91
C LEU A 243 13.26 -4.47 13.20
N GLN A 244 14.41 -5.13 13.08
CA GLN A 244 14.58 -6.41 12.40
C GLN A 244 15.29 -7.40 13.32
N ARG A 245 14.79 -8.63 13.41
CA ARG A 245 15.43 -9.70 14.17
C ARG A 245 15.55 -10.95 13.32
N PHE A 246 16.76 -11.46 13.21
CA PHE A 246 17.09 -12.61 12.36
C PHE A 246 17.40 -13.84 13.22
N GLY A 247 16.80 -14.96 12.87
CA GLY A 247 17.10 -16.29 13.40
C GLY A 247 17.57 -17.20 12.27
N ASP A 248 17.70 -18.52 12.50
CA ASP A 248 18.23 -19.46 11.49
C ASP A 248 17.30 -19.58 10.27
N ARG A 249 15.99 -19.67 10.51
CA ARG A 249 14.96 -19.86 9.47
C ARG A 249 13.85 -18.81 9.49
N HIS A 250 13.92 -17.86 10.40
CA HIS A 250 12.83 -16.90 10.66
C HIS A 250 13.40 -15.51 10.83
N ALA A 251 12.75 -14.51 10.25
CA ALA A 251 12.98 -13.12 10.56
C ALA A 251 11.67 -12.44 10.97
N TRP A 252 11.78 -11.45 11.85
CA TRP A 252 10.70 -10.64 12.35
C TRP A 252 10.99 -9.18 12.07
N TYR A 253 9.96 -8.45 11.69
CA TYR A 253 10.03 -7.05 11.34
C TYR A 253 8.93 -6.27 12.03
N LEU A 254 9.29 -5.16 12.64
CA LEU A 254 8.35 -4.19 13.19
C LEU A 254 8.72 -2.81 12.67
N SER A 255 7.81 -2.15 11.99
CA SER A 255 8.04 -0.83 11.41
C SER A 255 7.00 0.16 11.89
N ALA A 256 7.45 1.37 12.18
CA ALA A 256 6.58 2.52 12.45
C ALA A 256 7.01 3.66 11.56
N SER A 257 6.06 4.30 10.91
CA SER A 257 6.29 5.48 10.10
C SER A 257 5.26 6.57 10.35
N GLY A 258 5.62 7.79 9.99
CA GLY A 258 4.72 8.92 9.93
C GLY A 258 5.03 9.75 8.72
N VAL A 259 4.00 10.07 7.93
CA VAL A 259 4.12 10.92 6.75
C VAL A 259 3.35 12.21 6.96
N HIS A 260 4.02 13.33 6.81
CA HIS A 260 3.39 14.63 6.74
C HIS A 260 2.93 14.88 5.30
N TYR A 261 1.63 14.88 5.11
CA TYR A 261 0.98 15.26 3.87
C TYR A 261 0.71 16.75 3.86
N ASP A 262 1.06 17.42 2.79
CA ASP A 262 0.80 18.84 2.59
C ASP A 262 -0.29 19.05 1.54
N GLY A 263 -1.26 19.90 1.86
CA GLY A 263 -2.30 20.36 0.93
C GLY A 263 -3.37 19.34 0.57
N LYS A 264 -4.29 19.81 -0.28
CA LYS A 264 -5.46 19.10 -0.77
C LYS A 264 -5.34 18.74 -2.24
N ASN A 265 -5.97 17.64 -2.58
CA ASN A 265 -6.14 17.18 -3.95
C ASN A 265 -7.61 16.76 -4.15
N ALA A 266 -8.08 16.64 -5.39
CA ALA A 266 -9.46 16.26 -5.65
C ALA A 266 -9.81 14.85 -5.16
N LEU A 267 -8.85 13.89 -5.25
CA LEU A 267 -9.02 12.52 -4.77
C LEU A 267 -8.60 12.34 -3.31
N THR A 268 -7.79 13.25 -2.77
CA THR A 268 -7.30 13.20 -1.39
C THR A 268 -7.49 14.56 -0.72
N PRO A 269 -8.74 14.93 -0.40
CA PRO A 269 -9.08 16.28 0.01
C PRO A 269 -8.83 16.51 1.50
N THR A 270 -7.60 16.48 1.93
CA THR A 270 -7.25 16.78 3.32
C THR A 270 -6.31 17.98 3.43
N ASP A 271 -6.40 18.68 4.55
CA ASP A 271 -5.40 19.68 4.93
C ASP A 271 -4.09 18.98 5.35
N ALA A 272 -3.03 19.77 5.57
CA ALA A 272 -1.76 19.24 6.07
C ALA A 272 -1.97 18.44 7.36
N ARG A 273 -1.50 17.20 7.38
CA ARG A 273 -1.59 16.31 8.55
C ARG A 273 -0.50 15.26 8.55
N ILE A 274 -0.27 14.67 9.71
CA ILE A 274 0.60 13.51 9.85
C ILE A 274 -0.27 12.25 9.90
N VAL A 275 0.04 11.28 9.04
CA VAL A 275 -0.61 9.96 9.01
C VAL A 275 0.39 8.93 9.52
N PRO A 276 0.14 8.32 10.69
CA PRO A 276 0.95 7.25 11.23
C PRO A 276 0.61 5.92 10.57
N THR A 277 1.63 5.08 10.40
CA THR A 277 1.51 3.71 9.89
C THR A 277 2.35 2.77 10.74
N LEU A 278 1.80 1.60 11.06
CA LEU A 278 2.49 0.49 11.70
C LEU A 278 2.47 -0.72 10.78
N LEU A 279 3.57 -1.45 10.74
CA LEU A 279 3.70 -2.66 9.97
C LEU A 279 4.42 -3.73 10.79
N ALA A 280 3.88 -4.94 10.81
CA ALA A 280 4.50 -6.11 11.38
C ALA A 280 4.65 -7.18 10.31
N GLY A 281 5.79 -7.87 10.28
CA GLY A 281 6.03 -8.89 9.29
C GLY A 281 6.88 -10.05 9.81
N TYR A 282 6.68 -11.18 9.14
CA TYR A 282 7.36 -12.43 9.41
C TYR A 282 7.83 -13.03 8.09
N GLU A 283 9.12 -13.35 8.01
CA GLU A 283 9.73 -14.02 6.88
C GLU A 283 10.24 -15.39 7.32
N ARG A 284 9.95 -16.42 6.52
CA ARG A 284 10.40 -17.79 6.74
C ARG A 284 11.19 -18.30 5.54
N LYS A 285 12.43 -18.76 5.79
CA LYS A 285 13.21 -19.49 4.80
C LYS A 285 12.59 -20.87 4.60
N MET A 286 11.97 -21.11 3.45
CA MET A 286 11.47 -22.42 3.04
C MET A 286 12.59 -23.27 2.44
N SER A 287 13.53 -22.63 1.75
CA SER A 287 14.75 -23.19 1.20
C SER A 287 15.85 -22.12 1.13
N ALA A 288 17.04 -22.46 0.65
CA ALA A 288 18.11 -21.49 0.40
C ALA A 288 17.71 -20.39 -0.60
N ARG A 289 16.74 -20.66 -1.45
CA ARG A 289 16.34 -19.73 -2.54
C ARG A 289 14.93 -19.19 -2.40
N THR A 290 14.07 -19.78 -1.53
CA THR A 290 12.65 -19.43 -1.46
C THR A 290 12.27 -19.06 -0.03
N HIS A 291 11.68 -17.89 0.14
CA HIS A 291 11.20 -17.36 1.41
C HIS A 291 9.71 -17.03 1.30
N LEU A 292 8.97 -17.35 2.34
CA LEU A 292 7.57 -16.96 2.51
C LEU A 292 7.51 -15.74 3.42
N VAL A 293 6.66 -14.77 3.08
CA VAL A 293 6.47 -13.55 3.88
C VAL A 293 4.99 -13.36 4.19
N LEU A 294 4.70 -13.11 5.45
CA LEU A 294 3.40 -12.67 5.94
C LEU A 294 3.59 -11.31 6.61
N GLN A 295 2.78 -10.33 6.26
CA GLN A 295 2.83 -9.01 6.88
C GLN A 295 1.45 -8.40 7.08
N ALA A 296 1.31 -7.63 8.15
CA ALA A 296 0.14 -6.82 8.45
C ALA A 296 0.52 -5.34 8.39
N TYR A 297 -0.34 -4.55 7.80
CA TYR A 297 -0.22 -3.10 7.62
C TYR A 297 -1.41 -2.43 8.30
N VAL A 298 -1.13 -1.45 9.14
CA VAL A 298 -2.14 -0.66 9.86
C VAL A 298 -1.78 0.81 9.65
N SER A 299 -2.69 1.58 9.07
CA SER A 299 -2.51 3.01 8.84
C SER A 299 -3.73 3.80 9.26
N ASP A 300 -3.52 4.99 9.75
CA ASP A 300 -4.62 5.95 9.91
C ASP A 300 -5.16 6.35 8.53
N SER A 301 -6.38 6.87 8.48
CA SER A 301 -6.97 7.38 7.25
C SER A 301 -6.24 8.64 6.76
N VAL A 302 -6.25 8.87 5.45
CA VAL A 302 -5.83 10.16 4.86
C VAL A 302 -6.87 11.26 5.07
N TYR A 303 -8.13 10.88 5.34
CA TYR A 303 -9.22 11.82 5.65
C TYR A 303 -9.21 12.24 7.12
N SER A 304 -9.73 13.42 7.38
CA SER A 304 -9.98 13.97 8.71
C SER A 304 -11.45 14.37 8.88
N GLU A 305 -11.90 14.62 10.10
CA GLU A 305 -13.26 15.11 10.39
C GLU A 305 -13.60 16.45 9.70
N LYS A 306 -12.59 17.17 9.19
CA LYS A 306 -12.78 18.37 8.36
C LYS A 306 -13.16 18.03 6.92
N ASP A 307 -12.75 16.84 6.47
CA ASP A 307 -12.93 16.41 5.08
C ASP A 307 -14.24 15.68 4.88
N THR A 308 -14.70 14.92 5.88
CA THR A 308 -15.93 14.12 5.82
C THR A 308 -16.46 13.81 7.22
N GLU A 309 -17.76 13.49 7.32
CA GLU A 309 -18.41 12.95 8.53
C GLU A 309 -18.56 11.42 8.48
N LEU A 310 -18.20 10.79 7.36
CA LEU A 310 -18.35 9.36 7.17
C LEU A 310 -17.29 8.59 7.96
N ASN A 311 -17.73 7.84 8.97
CA ASN A 311 -16.83 7.06 9.83
C ASN A 311 -16.01 6.05 9.03
N GLU A 312 -16.57 5.44 8.00
CA GLU A 312 -15.90 4.46 7.14
C GLU A 312 -14.70 5.05 6.40
N LEU A 313 -14.70 6.33 6.04
CA LEU A 313 -13.55 7.02 5.46
C LEU A 313 -12.55 7.49 6.52
N LEU A 314 -13.00 7.70 7.76
CA LEU A 314 -12.17 8.15 8.88
C LEU A 314 -11.48 7.00 9.63
N ASP A 315 -11.97 5.78 9.48
CA ASP A 315 -11.48 4.62 10.21
C ASP A 315 -10.08 4.17 9.76
N THR A 316 -9.39 3.50 10.67
CA THR A 316 -8.07 2.91 10.45
C THR A 316 -8.13 1.81 9.39
N LYS A 317 -7.17 1.81 8.50
CA LYS A 317 -6.95 0.78 7.47
C LYS A 317 -6.20 -0.41 8.06
N LEU A 318 -6.65 -1.62 7.76
CA LEU A 318 -5.97 -2.86 8.12
C LEU A 318 -5.89 -3.79 6.93
N GLN A 319 -4.67 -4.12 6.51
CA GLN A 319 -4.40 -5.01 5.38
C GLN A 319 -3.47 -6.14 5.80
N LEU A 320 -3.65 -7.29 5.17
CA LEU A 320 -2.78 -8.45 5.30
C LEU A 320 -2.18 -8.78 3.94
N SER A 321 -0.86 -8.98 3.89
CA SER A 321 -0.19 -9.43 2.67
C SER A 321 0.50 -10.75 2.90
N LEU A 322 0.31 -11.67 1.95
CA LEU A 322 1.01 -12.94 1.87
C LEU A 322 1.77 -13.01 0.55
N GLY A 323 3.04 -13.37 0.62
CA GLY A 323 3.84 -13.45 -0.58
C GLY A 323 5.08 -14.30 -0.42
N PHE A 324 5.84 -14.39 -1.48
CA PHE A 324 7.11 -15.11 -1.48
C PHE A 324 8.20 -14.36 -2.24
N TYR A 325 9.43 -14.66 -1.89
CA TYR A 325 10.64 -14.31 -2.63
C TYR A 325 11.29 -15.57 -3.18
N ARG A 326 11.88 -15.47 -4.38
CA ARG A 326 12.71 -16.51 -4.95
C ARG A 326 13.97 -15.94 -5.62
N ARG A 327 15.13 -16.43 -5.17
CA ARG A 327 16.43 -16.01 -5.70
C ARG A 327 16.77 -16.72 -7.01
N TYR A 328 17.31 -15.95 -7.95
CA TYR A 328 17.85 -16.41 -9.23
C TYR A 328 19.19 -15.72 -9.49
N GLY A 329 20.29 -16.30 -8.99
CA GLY A 329 21.60 -15.65 -9.02
C GLY A 329 21.59 -14.28 -8.31
N ARG A 330 21.86 -13.22 -9.07
CA ARG A 330 21.86 -11.84 -8.58
C ARG A 330 20.46 -11.18 -8.57
N GLY A 331 19.46 -11.89 -9.00
CA GLY A 331 18.08 -11.42 -9.03
C GLY A 331 17.21 -12.08 -7.99
N VAL A 332 16.17 -11.39 -7.58
CA VAL A 332 15.12 -11.89 -6.69
C VAL A 332 13.77 -11.55 -7.28
N LEU A 333 12.98 -12.58 -7.54
CA LEU A 333 11.56 -12.46 -7.88
C LEU A 333 10.74 -12.38 -6.60
N SER A 334 9.77 -11.48 -6.55
CA SER A 334 8.75 -11.43 -5.52
C SER A 334 7.35 -11.52 -6.12
N PHE A 335 6.45 -12.13 -5.37
CA PHE A 335 5.00 -12.09 -5.65
C PHE A 335 4.27 -11.97 -4.32
N ALA A 336 3.22 -11.16 -4.30
CA ALA A 336 2.37 -10.99 -3.13
C ALA A 336 0.91 -10.76 -3.51
N ILE A 337 0.02 -11.17 -2.60
CA ILE A 337 -1.39 -10.82 -2.59
C ILE A 337 -1.64 -10.05 -1.30
N THR A 338 -2.42 -8.98 -1.40
CA THR A 338 -2.86 -8.16 -0.27
C THR A 338 -4.37 -8.14 -0.24
N GLU A 339 -4.92 -8.28 0.96
CA GLU A 339 -6.35 -8.31 1.23
C GLU A 339 -6.66 -7.38 2.39
N ASN A 340 -7.82 -6.76 2.38
CA ASN A 340 -8.31 -6.00 3.52
C ASN A 340 -8.89 -6.94 4.57
N LEU A 341 -8.70 -6.63 5.85
CA LEU A 341 -9.25 -7.42 6.96
C LEU A 341 -10.36 -6.71 7.73
N GLN A 342 -10.42 -5.40 7.61
CA GLN A 342 -11.37 -4.58 8.35
C GLN A 342 -11.54 -3.24 7.62
N ASN A 343 -12.76 -2.69 7.68
CA ASN A 343 -13.11 -1.44 7.03
C ASN A 343 -12.87 -1.46 5.52
N PHE A 344 -13.72 -2.20 4.82
CA PHE A 344 -13.65 -2.42 3.37
C PHE A 344 -13.85 -1.16 2.53
N ASN A 345 -14.36 -0.08 3.13
CA ASN A 345 -14.76 1.14 2.40
C ASN A 345 -13.65 2.18 2.24
N ASN A 346 -12.46 1.98 2.81
CA ASN A 346 -11.30 2.87 2.61
C ASN A 346 -9.98 2.12 2.33
N THR A 347 -10.06 0.83 2.04
CA THR A 347 -8.93 -0.02 1.67
C THR A 347 -9.17 -0.66 0.31
N PRO A 348 -8.12 -1.07 -0.44
CA PRO A 348 -8.31 -1.89 -1.62
C PRO A 348 -9.00 -3.19 -1.23
N ASP A 349 -9.85 -3.70 -2.09
CA ASP A 349 -10.53 -4.97 -1.89
C ASP A 349 -9.52 -6.13 -2.02
N VAL A 350 -8.80 -6.16 -3.11
CA VAL A 350 -7.69 -7.08 -3.32
C VAL A 350 -6.55 -6.41 -4.09
N GLY A 351 -5.33 -6.76 -3.75
CA GLY A 351 -4.13 -6.31 -4.45
C GLY A 351 -3.19 -7.46 -4.80
N MET A 352 -2.50 -7.32 -5.92
CA MET A 352 -1.45 -8.23 -6.36
C MET A 352 -0.19 -7.45 -6.68
N GLN A 353 0.97 -8.05 -6.41
CA GLN A 353 2.27 -7.44 -6.68
C GLN A 353 3.21 -8.47 -7.30
N LEU A 354 3.95 -8.05 -8.31
CA LEU A 354 5.02 -8.80 -8.94
C LEU A 354 6.27 -7.92 -8.98
N GLY A 355 7.36 -8.36 -8.36
CA GLY A 355 8.58 -7.59 -8.26
C GLY A 355 9.81 -8.34 -8.75
N TRP A 356 10.80 -7.58 -9.19
CA TRP A 356 12.14 -8.07 -9.51
C TRP A 356 13.18 -7.11 -8.96
N ALA A 357 14.07 -7.63 -8.09
CA ALA A 357 15.19 -6.87 -7.56
C ALA A 357 16.51 -7.47 -8.07
N TYR A 358 17.44 -6.61 -8.44
CA TYR A 358 18.80 -6.99 -8.81
C TYR A 358 19.80 -6.27 -7.92
N SER A 359 20.72 -7.02 -7.32
CA SER A 359 21.83 -6.47 -6.55
C SER A 359 23.10 -7.29 -6.72
N PRO A 360 24.26 -6.65 -6.90
CA PRO A 360 25.56 -7.34 -6.90
C PRO A 360 25.81 -8.13 -5.62
N ALA A 361 25.26 -7.70 -4.49
CA ALA A 361 25.42 -8.37 -3.21
C ALA A 361 24.72 -9.73 -3.11
N PHE A 362 23.73 -10.00 -3.97
CA PHE A 362 23.07 -11.32 -3.99
C PHE A 362 23.93 -12.43 -4.57
N ALA A 363 25.08 -12.12 -5.21
CA ALA A 363 25.91 -13.13 -5.89
C ALA A 363 26.80 -13.97 -4.96
N ASN A 364 26.95 -13.59 -3.71
CA ASN A 364 27.89 -14.21 -2.77
C ASN A 364 27.27 -15.33 -1.91
N THR A 365 26.04 -15.70 -2.11
CA THR A 365 25.46 -16.89 -1.50
C THR A 365 25.76 -18.07 -2.41
N SER A 366 26.88 -18.77 -2.13
CA SER A 366 27.29 -20.02 -2.79
C SER A 366 26.10 -20.98 -2.96
N ASP A 367 26.03 -21.56 -4.14
CA ASP A 367 25.18 -22.68 -4.53
C ASP A 367 25.22 -23.87 -3.56
#